data_009ea7edf84f8d34869e8acad35a0389
#
_entry.id   009ea7edf84f8d34869e8acad35a0389
#
_cell.length_a   1.000
_cell.length_b   1.000
_cell.length_c   1.000
_cell.angle_alpha   90.00
_cell.angle_beta   90.00
_cell.angle_gamma   90.00
#
_symmetry.space_group_name_H-M   'P 1'
#
loop_
_entity.id
_entity.type
_entity.pdbx_description
1 polymer ?
#
loop_
_entity_poly.entity_id
_entity_poly.type
_entity_poly.pdbx_seq_one_letter_code
_entity_poly.pdbx_strand_id
1 'polypeptide(L)'
;NPIPEAEKIPLDIVYEDKDILVINKQSGLVVHPAPGNETGTLVNGILFHCKDSLLGIGGFKRPGIVHRLDKDTSGLMIVAKSEPAHVNLVKMFQTHNLERRYTAIVWNLPKKQGSIQKPIGRSTVNRKKMAVSEKGKKATTHWKLLNNFSNVVSMIECKLETGRTHQIRVHMAYLGFNLVGDQTYGANPSTKNISIKQQINIIEKCKTFKRQALHSSKISFMHPISKKVLSFTSDLPNDIKDLINKIK
;
A
#
# COMPACT_ATOMS: atom_id res chain seq x y z
N ASN A 1 13.48 17.91 -9.09
CA ASN A 1 12.02 17.86 -9.07
C ASN A 1 11.52 19.23 -8.65
N PRO A 2 10.55 19.82 -9.39
CA PRO A 2 9.95 21.10 -9.03
C PRO A 2 9.27 21.02 -7.65
N ILE A 3 9.12 22.15 -7.01
CA ILE A 3 8.30 22.29 -5.80
C ILE A 3 6.85 22.03 -6.22
N PRO A 4 6.11 21.14 -5.54
CA PRO A 4 4.73 20.83 -5.90
C PRO A 4 3.84 22.05 -5.65
N GLU A 5 2.94 22.33 -6.59
CA GLU A 5 1.95 23.39 -6.49
C GLU A 5 0.61 22.84 -6.00
N ALA A 6 -0.23 23.69 -5.41
CA ALA A 6 -1.56 23.32 -4.93
C ALA A 6 -2.51 23.04 -6.11
N GLU A 7 -3.16 21.89 -6.13
CA GLU A 7 -4.15 21.51 -7.14
C GLU A 7 -5.44 21.01 -6.49
N LYS A 8 -6.60 21.36 -7.05
CA LYS A 8 -7.90 20.91 -6.58
C LYS A 8 -8.12 19.44 -6.95
N ILE A 9 -7.62 18.53 -6.08
CA ILE A 9 -7.77 17.09 -6.21
C ILE A 9 -8.69 16.60 -5.08
N PRO A 10 -9.75 15.84 -5.36
CA PRO A 10 -10.63 15.29 -4.32
C PRO A 10 -9.85 14.38 -3.38
N LEU A 11 -9.99 14.59 -2.07
CA LEU A 11 -9.40 13.79 -1.01
C LEU A 11 -10.51 13.12 -0.19
N ASP A 12 -10.40 11.82 0.02
CA ASP A 12 -11.25 11.09 0.96
C ASP A 12 -10.60 11.17 2.36
N ILE A 13 -11.06 12.15 3.14
CA ILE A 13 -10.53 12.46 4.48
C ILE A 13 -11.26 11.63 5.51
N VAL A 14 -10.54 10.75 6.21
CA VAL A 14 -11.05 9.87 7.27
C VAL A 14 -11.00 10.56 8.63
N TYR A 15 -9.96 11.37 8.86
CA TYR A 15 -9.77 12.12 10.10
C TYR A 15 -8.89 13.33 9.85
N GLU A 16 -9.17 14.41 10.53
CA GLU A 16 -8.37 15.62 10.48
C GLU A 16 -8.42 16.37 11.82
N ASP A 17 -7.26 16.85 12.25
CA ASP A 17 -7.14 17.84 13.31
C ASP A 17 -6.08 18.89 12.92
N LYS A 18 -5.61 19.68 13.88
CA LYS A 18 -4.59 20.73 13.64
C LYS A 18 -3.22 20.15 13.29
N ASP A 19 -2.92 18.93 13.70
CA ASP A 19 -1.58 18.33 13.63
C ASP A 19 -1.44 17.24 12.58
N ILE A 20 -2.51 16.51 12.26
CA ILE A 20 -2.49 15.39 11.33
C ILE A 20 -3.71 15.35 10.41
N LEU A 21 -3.55 14.66 9.30
CA LEU A 21 -4.59 14.30 8.35
C LEU A 21 -4.48 12.81 8.06
N VAL A 22 -5.57 12.05 8.16
CA VAL A 22 -5.66 10.65 7.73
C VAL A 22 -6.56 10.58 6.50
N ILE A 23 -6.03 10.03 5.43
CA ILE A 23 -6.71 9.94 4.13
C ILE A 23 -6.86 8.48 3.72
N ASN A 24 -7.95 8.17 3.04
CA ASN A 24 -8.14 6.94 2.30
C ASN A 24 -7.76 7.19 0.83
N LYS A 25 -6.49 6.96 0.48
CA LYS A 25 -5.97 7.24 -0.86
C LYS A 25 -6.62 6.33 -1.90
N GLN A 26 -7.17 6.91 -2.96
CA GLN A 26 -7.64 6.14 -4.11
C GLN A 26 -6.50 5.49 -4.89
N SER A 27 -6.77 4.37 -5.56
CA SER A 27 -5.83 3.78 -6.52
C SER A 27 -5.64 4.69 -7.74
N GLY A 28 -4.48 4.59 -8.38
CA GLY A 28 -4.11 5.45 -9.51
C GLY A 28 -3.48 6.79 -9.13
N LEU A 29 -3.63 7.24 -7.88
CA LEU A 29 -3.07 8.51 -7.40
C LEU A 29 -1.64 8.31 -6.87
N VAL A 30 -0.68 9.00 -7.49
CA VAL A 30 0.72 9.05 -7.03
C VAL A 30 0.81 9.92 -5.78
N VAL A 31 1.62 9.51 -4.80
CA VAL A 31 1.72 10.24 -3.52
C VAL A 31 2.42 11.59 -3.68
N HIS A 32 3.53 11.65 -4.39
CA HIS A 32 4.35 12.87 -4.55
C HIS A 32 4.95 12.93 -5.94
N PRO A 33 5.29 14.14 -6.44
CA PRO A 33 5.88 14.30 -7.76
C PRO A 33 7.11 13.43 -7.99
N ALA A 34 7.14 12.81 -9.15
CA ALA A 34 8.21 11.93 -9.62
C ALA A 34 8.29 12.00 -11.15
N PRO A 35 9.41 11.59 -11.78
CA PRO A 35 9.49 11.56 -13.24
C PRO A 35 8.30 10.85 -13.89
N GLY A 36 7.61 11.56 -14.79
CA GLY A 36 6.40 11.10 -15.46
C GLY A 36 5.09 11.29 -14.67
N ASN A 37 5.14 11.94 -13.49
CA ASN A 37 3.99 12.35 -12.68
C ASN A 37 4.41 13.59 -11.88
N GLU A 38 4.68 14.68 -12.56
CA GLU A 38 5.19 15.92 -11.96
C GLU A 38 4.09 16.70 -11.22
N THR A 39 2.83 16.53 -11.65
CA THR A 39 1.60 17.17 -11.14
C THR A 39 0.53 16.12 -10.91
N GLY A 40 -0.65 16.51 -10.43
CA GLY A 40 -1.77 15.60 -10.20
C GLY A 40 -1.51 14.58 -9.09
N THR A 41 -0.65 14.88 -8.11
CA THR A 41 -0.29 13.96 -7.04
C THR A 41 -1.07 14.24 -5.75
N LEU A 42 -1.05 13.29 -4.83
CA LEU A 42 -1.67 13.46 -3.53
C LEU A 42 -1.13 14.72 -2.80
N VAL A 43 0.17 14.99 -2.90
CA VAL A 43 0.79 16.19 -2.32
C VAL A 43 0.19 17.47 -2.89
N ASN A 44 -0.08 17.54 -4.21
CA ASN A 44 -0.75 18.70 -4.81
C ASN A 44 -2.15 18.92 -4.22
N GLY A 45 -2.92 17.84 -4.03
CA GLY A 45 -4.25 17.88 -3.40
C GLY A 45 -4.20 18.29 -1.92
N ILE A 46 -3.22 17.76 -1.17
CA ILE A 46 -3.04 18.12 0.25
C ILE A 46 -2.64 19.59 0.40
N LEU A 47 -1.75 20.11 -0.45
CA LEU A 47 -1.40 21.53 -0.47
C LEU A 47 -2.61 22.40 -0.72
N PHE A 48 -3.48 22.02 -1.64
CA PHE A 48 -4.73 22.74 -1.91
C PHE A 48 -5.67 22.73 -0.71
N HIS A 49 -5.80 21.58 -0.04
CA HIS A 49 -6.67 21.41 1.13
C HIS A 49 -6.15 22.17 2.36
N CYS A 50 -4.86 22.00 2.68
CA CYS A 50 -4.23 22.55 3.88
C CYS A 50 -3.72 23.99 3.70
N LYS A 51 -3.67 24.51 2.46
CA LYS A 51 -3.15 25.84 2.13
C LYS A 51 -1.76 26.08 2.75
N ASP A 52 -1.52 27.27 3.27
CA ASP A 52 -0.23 27.71 3.81
C ASP A 52 0.23 26.94 5.06
N SER A 53 -0.68 26.26 5.76
CA SER A 53 -0.34 25.50 6.96
C SER A 53 0.61 24.33 6.73
N LEU A 54 0.77 23.88 5.48
CA LEU A 54 1.64 22.74 5.13
C LEU A 54 3.00 23.18 4.56
N LEU A 55 3.19 24.45 4.27
CA LEU A 55 4.42 24.95 3.66
C LEU A 55 5.64 24.73 4.55
N GLY A 56 6.62 24.00 4.03
CA GLY A 56 7.89 23.73 4.72
C GLY A 56 7.90 22.54 5.67
N ILE A 57 6.74 21.98 6.05
CA ILE A 57 6.66 20.83 6.97
C ILE A 57 7.29 19.60 6.31
N GLY A 58 8.41 19.11 6.88
CA GLY A 58 9.15 17.98 6.32
C GLY A 58 9.86 18.27 5.00
N GLY A 59 9.95 19.56 4.61
CA GLY A 59 10.65 20.06 3.43
C GLY A 59 9.75 20.32 2.22
N PHE A 60 10.22 21.16 1.31
CA PHE A 60 9.45 21.70 0.18
C PHE A 60 9.01 20.68 -0.87
N LYS A 61 9.73 19.54 -1.01
CA LYS A 61 9.44 18.56 -2.07
C LYS A 61 8.33 17.56 -1.71
N ARG A 62 8.09 17.35 -0.43
CA ARG A 62 7.14 16.32 0.07
C ARG A 62 6.47 16.81 1.37
N PRO A 63 5.85 17.99 1.36
CA PRO A 63 5.32 18.57 2.59
C PRO A 63 4.36 17.61 3.29
N GLY A 64 4.58 17.41 4.59
CA GLY A 64 3.76 16.57 5.45
C GLY A 64 3.85 15.05 5.22
N ILE A 65 4.57 14.58 4.19
CA ILE A 65 4.63 13.14 3.87
C ILE A 65 5.62 12.41 4.77
N VAL A 66 5.12 11.47 5.57
CA VAL A 66 5.89 10.64 6.50
C VAL A 66 6.03 9.18 6.04
N HIS A 67 5.16 8.72 5.16
CA HIS A 67 5.21 7.41 4.48
C HIS A 67 4.48 7.47 3.14
N ARG A 68 4.49 6.35 2.41
CA ARG A 68 3.85 6.31 1.09
C ARG A 68 3.17 4.98 0.80
N LEU A 69 2.18 5.03 -0.07
CA LEU A 69 1.63 3.89 -0.81
C LEU A 69 2.08 3.96 -2.28
N ASP A 70 2.11 2.82 -2.95
CA ASP A 70 2.33 2.77 -4.39
C ASP A 70 1.14 3.43 -5.13
N LYS A 71 1.36 3.89 -6.37
CA LYS A 71 0.35 4.54 -7.22
C LYS A 71 -1.00 3.80 -7.15
N ASP A 72 -0.97 2.51 -7.45
CA ASP A 72 -2.16 1.68 -7.61
C ASP A 72 -2.57 0.93 -6.32
N THR A 73 -1.90 1.18 -5.21
CA THR A 73 -2.32 0.74 -3.88
C THR A 73 -3.26 1.77 -3.28
N SER A 74 -4.44 1.33 -2.86
CA SER A 74 -5.45 2.16 -2.19
C SER A 74 -5.34 2.05 -0.67
N GLY A 75 -6.00 2.96 0.05
CA GLY A 75 -6.23 2.85 1.49
C GLY A 75 -5.54 3.91 2.34
N LEU A 76 -5.47 3.64 3.62
CA LEU A 76 -5.14 4.61 4.66
C LEU A 76 -3.69 5.10 4.61
N MET A 77 -3.55 6.41 4.68
CA MET A 77 -2.28 7.14 4.83
C MET A 77 -2.40 8.24 5.87
N ILE A 78 -1.30 8.50 6.60
CA ILE A 78 -1.16 9.61 7.54
C ILE A 78 -0.30 10.70 6.90
N VAL A 79 -0.70 11.95 7.09
CA VAL A 79 0.03 13.16 6.70
C VAL A 79 0.19 14.04 7.93
N ALA A 80 1.36 14.62 8.12
CA ALA A 80 1.61 15.62 9.16
C ALA A 80 1.17 17.02 8.68
N LYS A 81 0.49 17.77 9.54
CA LYS A 81 0.10 19.16 9.29
C LYS A 81 0.87 20.17 10.15
N SER A 82 1.66 19.70 11.10
CA SER A 82 2.56 20.52 11.92
C SER A 82 3.96 19.92 11.96
N GLU A 83 4.99 20.75 12.12
CA GLU A 83 6.38 20.27 12.19
C GLU A 83 6.61 19.31 13.39
N PRO A 84 6.10 19.58 14.60
CA PRO A 84 6.22 18.62 15.70
C PRO A 84 5.55 17.27 15.40
N ALA A 85 4.39 17.27 14.71
CA ALA A 85 3.74 16.04 14.28
C ALA A 85 4.57 15.29 13.26
N HIS A 86 5.18 15.99 12.28
CA HIS A 86 6.05 15.40 11.28
C HIS A 86 7.24 14.68 11.92
N VAL A 87 7.98 15.35 12.81
CA VAL A 87 9.15 14.78 13.50
C VAL A 87 8.76 13.52 14.29
N ASN A 88 7.67 13.60 15.06
CA ASN A 88 7.20 12.47 15.88
C ASN A 88 6.70 11.30 15.02
N LEU A 89 5.96 11.55 13.95
CA LEU A 89 5.50 10.50 13.03
C LEU A 89 6.67 9.84 12.31
N VAL A 90 7.64 10.61 11.80
CA VAL A 90 8.86 10.05 11.18
C VAL A 90 9.57 9.11 12.17
N LYS A 91 9.72 9.52 13.43
CA LYS A 91 10.30 8.68 14.48
C LYS A 91 9.50 7.40 14.69
N MET A 92 8.16 7.46 14.76
CA MET A 92 7.30 6.27 14.90
C MET A 92 7.45 5.30 13.72
N PHE A 93 7.53 5.81 12.48
CA PHE A 93 7.79 4.98 11.30
C PHE A 93 9.19 4.34 11.33
N GLN A 94 10.20 5.04 11.80
CA GLN A 94 11.58 4.54 11.92
C GLN A 94 11.72 3.47 13.01
N THR A 95 11.06 3.67 14.15
CA THR A 95 11.07 2.74 15.29
C THR A 95 10.02 1.64 15.18
N HIS A 96 9.22 1.64 14.09
CA HIS A 96 8.14 0.68 13.86
C HIS A 96 7.07 0.66 14.96
N ASN A 97 6.89 1.78 15.66
CA ASN A 97 5.92 1.92 16.74
C ASN A 97 4.54 2.37 16.22
N LEU A 98 4.03 1.65 15.24
CA LEU A 98 2.69 1.80 14.68
C LEU A 98 2.26 0.52 13.97
N GLU A 99 0.96 0.29 13.91
CA GLU A 99 0.41 -0.87 13.22
C GLU A 99 -0.14 -0.48 11.85
N ARG A 100 0.25 -1.26 10.82
CA ARG A 100 -0.28 -1.15 9.46
C ARG A 100 -0.72 -2.52 8.99
N ARG A 101 -1.98 -2.62 8.61
CA ARG A 101 -2.52 -3.84 8.00
C ARG A 101 -3.04 -3.55 6.60
N TYR A 102 -2.82 -4.50 5.75
CA TYR A 102 -3.21 -4.48 4.35
C TYR A 102 -4.02 -5.72 4.04
N THR A 103 -5.05 -5.56 3.23
CA THR A 103 -5.73 -6.70 2.61
C THR A 103 -5.20 -6.88 1.20
N ALA A 104 -4.83 -8.10 0.86
CA ALA A 104 -4.35 -8.46 -0.47
C ALA A 104 -5.08 -9.69 -1.02
N ILE A 105 -5.31 -9.70 -2.34
CA ILE A 105 -5.74 -10.89 -3.07
C ILE A 105 -4.52 -11.45 -3.78
N VAL A 106 -4.20 -12.70 -3.50
CA VAL A 106 -3.01 -13.38 -4.01
C VAL A 106 -3.36 -14.65 -4.76
N TRP A 107 -2.52 -15.04 -5.72
CA TRP A 107 -2.60 -16.33 -6.37
C TRP A 107 -2.18 -17.44 -5.41
N ASN A 108 -2.73 -18.61 -5.59
CA ASN A 108 -2.48 -19.83 -4.81
C ASN A 108 -3.01 -19.75 -3.35
N LEU A 109 -2.74 -20.80 -2.59
CA LEU A 109 -3.15 -20.94 -1.20
C LEU A 109 -1.93 -20.91 -0.28
N PRO A 110 -1.65 -19.81 0.42
CA PRO A 110 -0.62 -19.77 1.44
C PRO A 110 -1.05 -20.53 2.71
N LYS A 111 -0.09 -20.83 3.59
CA LYS A 111 -0.38 -21.31 4.93
C LYS A 111 -1.32 -20.35 5.66
N LYS A 112 -2.07 -20.88 6.65
CA LYS A 112 -3.04 -20.09 7.45
C LYS A 112 -2.43 -18.79 7.99
N GLN A 113 -1.15 -18.83 8.39
CA GLN A 113 -0.37 -17.67 8.81
C GLN A 113 1.11 -17.91 8.60
N GLY A 114 1.89 -16.84 8.53
CA GLY A 114 3.33 -16.93 8.40
C GLY A 114 3.99 -15.56 8.40
N SER A 115 5.30 -15.58 8.27
CA SER A 115 6.11 -14.38 8.13
C SER A 115 7.26 -14.61 7.14
N ILE A 116 7.71 -13.54 6.54
CA ILE A 116 8.92 -13.49 5.72
C ILE A 116 9.82 -12.37 6.21
N GLN A 117 11.08 -12.70 6.50
CA GLN A 117 12.12 -11.78 6.92
C GLN A 117 13.26 -11.84 5.90
N LYS A 118 13.08 -11.12 4.80
CA LYS A 118 14.06 -11.06 3.70
C LYS A 118 14.36 -9.61 3.32
N PRO A 119 15.61 -9.21 3.20
CA PRO A 119 15.95 -7.84 2.83
C PRO A 119 15.53 -7.53 1.40
N ILE A 120 15.10 -6.28 1.18
CA ILE A 120 14.63 -5.79 -0.12
C ILE A 120 15.56 -4.69 -0.61
N GLY A 121 16.01 -4.84 -1.85
CA GLY A 121 16.84 -3.90 -2.57
C GLY A 121 16.37 -3.69 -4.01
N ARG A 122 17.06 -2.84 -4.76
CA ARG A 122 16.81 -2.73 -6.21
C ARG A 122 17.26 -3.99 -6.91
N SER A 123 16.45 -4.46 -7.84
CA SER A 123 16.80 -5.62 -8.68
C SER A 123 18.06 -5.32 -9.50
N THR A 124 18.99 -6.27 -9.54
CA THR A 124 20.19 -6.21 -10.36
C THR A 124 19.89 -6.40 -11.84
N VAL A 125 18.84 -7.15 -12.16
CA VAL A 125 18.42 -7.45 -13.55
C VAL A 125 17.56 -6.31 -14.13
N ASN A 126 16.66 -5.74 -13.31
CA ASN A 126 15.79 -4.65 -13.76
C ASN A 126 15.72 -3.56 -12.67
N ARG A 127 16.48 -2.50 -12.84
CA ARG A 127 16.60 -1.39 -11.86
C ARG A 127 15.29 -0.62 -11.60
N LYS A 128 14.26 -0.81 -12.41
CA LYS A 128 12.91 -0.26 -12.15
C LYS A 128 12.14 -1.09 -11.13
N LYS A 129 12.56 -2.33 -10.85
CA LYS A 129 11.94 -3.24 -9.89
C LYS A 129 12.73 -3.32 -8.59
N MET A 130 12.02 -3.71 -7.52
CA MET A 130 12.61 -4.16 -6.26
C MET A 130 12.69 -5.69 -6.26
N ALA A 131 13.59 -6.25 -5.46
CA ALA A 131 13.75 -7.70 -5.31
C ALA A 131 14.21 -8.03 -3.89
N VAL A 132 14.00 -9.28 -3.45
CA VAL A 132 14.71 -9.84 -2.31
C VAL A 132 16.19 -9.88 -2.68
N SER A 133 17.04 -9.27 -1.85
CA SER A 133 18.48 -9.14 -2.09
C SER A 133 19.22 -8.99 -0.78
N GLU A 134 20.28 -9.75 -0.56
CA GLU A 134 21.10 -9.67 0.65
C GLU A 134 21.71 -8.29 0.89
N LYS A 135 21.98 -7.55 -0.19
CA LYS A 135 22.45 -6.14 -0.13
C LYS A 135 21.32 -5.14 0.14
N GLY A 136 20.08 -5.62 0.28
CA GLY A 136 18.90 -4.81 0.54
C GLY A 136 18.78 -4.37 2.00
N LYS A 137 17.74 -3.57 2.27
CA LYS A 137 17.38 -3.17 3.63
C LYS A 137 16.48 -4.21 4.26
N LYS A 138 16.69 -4.53 5.54
CA LYS A 138 15.84 -5.45 6.33
C LYS A 138 14.35 -5.15 6.11
N ALA A 139 13.57 -6.19 5.90
CA ALA A 139 12.15 -6.10 5.67
C ALA A 139 11.45 -7.32 6.28
N THR A 140 10.33 -7.09 6.99
CA THR A 140 9.52 -8.13 7.64
C THR A 140 8.06 -7.91 7.31
N THR A 141 7.43 -8.94 6.77
CA THR A 141 5.99 -8.99 6.47
C THR A 141 5.39 -10.24 7.10
N HIS A 142 4.34 -10.07 7.90
CA HIS A 142 3.51 -11.17 8.40
C HIS A 142 2.25 -11.27 7.57
N TRP A 143 1.69 -12.48 7.44
CA TRP A 143 0.39 -12.68 6.80
C TRP A 143 -0.50 -13.63 7.58
N LYS A 144 -1.80 -13.46 7.40
CA LYS A 144 -2.86 -14.34 7.87
C LYS A 144 -3.85 -14.56 6.73
N LEU A 145 -4.19 -15.82 6.47
CA LEU A 145 -5.24 -16.19 5.52
C LEU A 145 -6.59 -15.75 6.08
N LEU A 146 -7.34 -14.96 5.29
CA LEU A 146 -8.69 -14.55 5.62
C LEU A 146 -9.73 -15.39 4.90
N ASN A 147 -9.49 -15.70 3.61
CA ASN A 147 -10.41 -16.51 2.80
C ASN A 147 -9.65 -17.24 1.69
N ASN A 148 -10.23 -18.34 1.21
CA ASN A 148 -9.69 -19.17 0.14
C ASN A 148 -10.77 -19.39 -0.92
N PHE A 149 -10.41 -19.20 -2.19
CA PHE A 149 -11.27 -19.36 -3.35
C PHE A 149 -10.74 -20.52 -4.20
N SER A 150 -11.28 -21.71 -3.95
CA SER A 150 -10.99 -22.97 -4.67
C SER A 150 -9.49 -23.31 -4.79
N ASN A 151 -8.67 -22.94 -3.80
CA ASN A 151 -7.21 -23.16 -3.75
C ASN A 151 -6.39 -22.48 -4.85
N VAL A 152 -6.99 -21.64 -5.67
CA VAL A 152 -6.29 -20.92 -6.75
C VAL A 152 -6.09 -19.44 -6.46
N VAL A 153 -6.93 -18.88 -5.59
CA VAL A 153 -6.85 -17.47 -5.15
C VAL A 153 -7.16 -17.41 -3.66
N SER A 154 -6.49 -16.53 -2.96
CA SER A 154 -6.69 -16.32 -1.53
C SER A 154 -6.75 -14.85 -1.17
N MET A 155 -7.55 -14.51 -0.18
CA MET A 155 -7.54 -13.21 0.48
C MET A 155 -6.71 -13.33 1.76
N ILE A 156 -5.72 -12.47 1.91
CA ILE A 156 -4.84 -12.43 3.08
C ILE A 156 -4.81 -11.04 3.71
N GLU A 157 -4.60 -11.00 5.01
CA GLU A 157 -4.19 -9.79 5.72
C GLU A 157 -2.66 -9.80 5.87
N CYS A 158 -2.01 -8.71 5.49
CA CYS A 158 -0.59 -8.50 5.71
C CYS A 158 -0.37 -7.45 6.81
N LYS A 159 0.48 -7.77 7.81
CA LYS A 159 0.96 -6.83 8.82
C LYS A 159 2.42 -6.50 8.54
N LEU A 160 2.75 -5.22 8.49
CA LEU A 160 4.10 -4.74 8.23
C LEU A 160 4.82 -4.30 9.50
N GLU A 161 6.03 -4.82 9.75
CA GLU A 161 6.98 -4.20 10.68
C GLU A 161 7.76 -3.07 10.00
N THR A 162 8.19 -3.30 8.78
CA THR A 162 8.95 -2.33 7.96
C THR A 162 8.09 -1.81 6.79
N GLY A 163 8.54 -0.75 6.11
CA GLY A 163 7.83 -0.17 4.96
C GLY A 163 8.77 0.10 3.78
N ARG A 164 9.33 -0.96 3.17
CA ARG A 164 10.18 -0.83 1.99
C ARG A 164 9.34 -0.67 0.74
N THR A 165 9.89 -0.05 -0.27
CA THR A 165 9.23 0.11 -1.59
C THR A 165 8.76 -1.25 -2.10
N HIS A 166 7.48 -1.35 -2.46
CA HIS A 166 6.82 -2.55 -2.98
C HIS A 166 6.89 -3.78 -2.05
N GLN A 167 7.10 -3.60 -0.74
CA GLN A 167 7.48 -4.68 0.17
C GLN A 167 6.54 -5.90 0.12
N ILE A 168 5.23 -5.71 0.30
CA ILE A 168 4.25 -6.82 0.27
C ILE A 168 4.29 -7.51 -1.10
N ARG A 169 4.32 -6.74 -2.17
CA ARG A 169 4.34 -7.23 -3.55
C ARG A 169 5.57 -8.11 -3.83
N VAL A 170 6.74 -7.65 -3.41
CA VAL A 170 8.03 -8.37 -3.57
C VAL A 170 8.07 -9.61 -2.69
N HIS A 171 7.68 -9.51 -1.42
CA HIS A 171 7.69 -10.64 -0.49
C HIS A 171 6.72 -11.73 -0.92
N MET A 172 5.48 -11.37 -1.30
CA MET A 172 4.51 -12.35 -1.75
C MET A 172 4.92 -13.01 -3.07
N ALA A 173 5.47 -12.24 -4.02
CA ALA A 173 6.02 -12.79 -5.24
C ALA A 173 7.19 -13.75 -5.00
N TYR A 174 8.09 -13.43 -4.07
CA TYR A 174 9.21 -14.30 -3.68
C TYR A 174 8.73 -15.65 -3.11
N LEU A 175 7.60 -15.64 -2.39
CA LEU A 175 6.99 -16.85 -1.83
C LEU A 175 6.11 -17.63 -2.84
N GLY A 176 5.94 -17.13 -4.08
CA GLY A 176 5.06 -17.74 -5.08
C GLY A 176 3.58 -17.38 -4.92
N PHE A 177 3.26 -16.38 -4.10
CA PHE A 177 1.92 -15.87 -3.86
C PHE A 177 1.73 -14.48 -4.47
N ASN A 178 2.02 -14.32 -5.76
CA ASN A 178 1.94 -13.04 -6.45
C ASN A 178 0.56 -12.39 -6.26
N LEU A 179 0.52 -11.08 -6.11
CA LEU A 179 -0.76 -10.36 -6.02
C LEU A 179 -1.51 -10.42 -7.34
N VAL A 180 -2.81 -10.67 -7.26
CA VAL A 180 -3.70 -10.63 -8.42
C VAL A 180 -3.63 -9.22 -9.02
N GLY A 181 -3.50 -9.15 -10.35
CA GLY A 181 -3.47 -7.91 -11.11
C GLY A 181 -2.17 -7.10 -11.03
N ASP A 182 -1.15 -7.55 -10.29
CA ASP A 182 0.12 -6.82 -10.19
C ASP A 182 0.87 -6.85 -11.53
N GLN A 183 0.99 -5.68 -12.17
CA GLN A 183 1.63 -5.54 -13.49
C GLN A 183 3.16 -5.61 -13.43
N THR A 184 3.75 -5.49 -12.25
CA THR A 184 5.21 -5.45 -12.07
C THR A 184 5.76 -6.80 -11.62
N TYR A 185 5.12 -7.43 -10.64
CA TYR A 185 5.57 -8.67 -9.99
C TYR A 185 4.60 -9.82 -10.22
N GLY A 186 3.46 -9.55 -10.87
CA GLY A 186 2.44 -10.54 -11.11
C GLY A 186 2.89 -11.60 -12.13
N ALA A 187 2.40 -12.82 -11.91
CA ALA A 187 2.38 -13.88 -12.90
C ALA A 187 0.96 -14.43 -12.93
N ASN A 188 0.35 -14.50 -14.11
CA ASN A 188 -0.94 -15.13 -14.24
C ASN A 188 -0.72 -16.66 -14.32
N PRO A 189 -1.39 -17.45 -13.48
CA PRO A 189 -1.27 -18.91 -13.56
C PRO A 189 -1.80 -19.41 -14.90
N SER A 190 -1.17 -20.47 -15.42
CA SER A 190 -1.65 -21.16 -16.61
C SER A 190 -2.87 -22.02 -16.25
N THR A 191 -3.88 -22.01 -17.10
CA THR A 191 -5.05 -22.89 -16.97
C THR A 191 -4.91 -24.22 -17.70
N LYS A 192 -3.80 -24.42 -18.44
CA LYS A 192 -3.62 -25.58 -19.33
C LYS A 192 -3.70 -26.94 -18.63
N ASN A 193 -3.28 -27.03 -17.38
CA ASN A 193 -3.26 -28.28 -16.60
C ASN A 193 -4.34 -28.31 -15.50
N ILE A 194 -5.31 -27.41 -15.56
CA ILE A 194 -6.40 -27.33 -14.58
C ILE A 194 -7.65 -27.92 -15.24
N SER A 195 -8.17 -29.01 -14.66
CA SER A 195 -9.38 -29.68 -15.13
C SER A 195 -10.67 -29.16 -14.48
N ILE A 196 -10.56 -28.48 -13.34
CA ILE A 196 -11.72 -28.03 -12.56
C ILE A 196 -12.26 -26.72 -13.15
N LYS A 197 -13.45 -26.79 -13.76
CA LYS A 197 -14.12 -25.64 -14.40
C LYS A 197 -14.25 -24.43 -13.50
N GLN A 198 -14.56 -24.64 -12.21
CA GLN A 198 -14.67 -23.55 -11.24
C GLN A 198 -13.32 -22.80 -11.05
N GLN A 199 -12.20 -23.53 -10.97
CA GLN A 199 -10.87 -22.93 -10.84
C GLN A 199 -10.50 -22.13 -12.09
N ILE A 200 -10.78 -22.66 -13.28
CA ILE A 200 -10.56 -21.95 -14.55
C ILE A 200 -11.34 -20.63 -14.56
N ASN A 201 -12.63 -20.68 -14.20
CA ASN A 201 -13.48 -19.48 -14.16
C ASN A 201 -12.95 -18.41 -13.20
N ILE A 202 -12.51 -18.79 -12.00
CA ILE A 202 -11.90 -17.88 -11.02
C ILE A 202 -10.63 -17.24 -11.59
N ILE A 203 -9.75 -18.03 -12.19
CA ILE A 203 -8.51 -17.54 -12.79
C ILE A 203 -8.80 -16.53 -13.90
N GLU A 204 -9.70 -16.83 -14.82
CA GLU A 204 -10.05 -15.93 -15.92
C GLU A 204 -10.66 -14.61 -15.41
N LYS A 205 -11.51 -14.64 -14.40
CA LYS A 205 -12.04 -13.45 -13.76
C LYS A 205 -10.92 -12.61 -13.11
N CYS A 206 -9.98 -13.24 -12.42
CA CYS A 206 -8.84 -12.55 -11.80
C CYS A 206 -7.89 -11.92 -12.82
N LYS A 207 -7.70 -12.51 -14.00
CA LYS A 207 -6.87 -11.94 -15.08
C LYS A 207 -7.39 -10.61 -15.63
N THR A 208 -8.68 -10.32 -15.44
CA THR A 208 -9.28 -9.04 -15.85
C THR A 208 -8.95 -7.89 -14.91
N PHE A 209 -8.49 -8.17 -13.68
CA PHE A 209 -8.11 -7.16 -12.70
C PHE A 209 -6.75 -6.55 -13.04
N LYS A 210 -6.65 -5.22 -13.15
CA LYS A 210 -5.54 -4.55 -13.85
C LYS A 210 -4.57 -3.79 -12.94
N ARG A 211 -4.70 -3.90 -11.62
CA ARG A 211 -3.77 -3.32 -10.65
C ARG A 211 -3.46 -4.34 -9.55
N GLN A 212 -2.41 -4.11 -8.76
CA GLN A 212 -2.22 -4.96 -7.57
C GLN A 212 -3.44 -4.89 -6.67
N ALA A 213 -4.06 -6.04 -6.40
CA ALA A 213 -5.19 -6.16 -5.47
C ALA A 213 -4.66 -6.02 -4.02
N LEU A 214 -4.32 -4.78 -3.65
CA LEU A 214 -3.71 -4.39 -2.39
C LEU A 214 -4.38 -3.12 -1.86
N HIS A 215 -4.75 -3.16 -0.58
CA HIS A 215 -5.43 -2.06 0.10
C HIS A 215 -4.90 -1.90 1.53
N SER A 216 -4.50 -0.71 1.92
CA SER A 216 -4.12 -0.35 3.30
C SER A 216 -5.39 -0.24 4.15
N SER A 217 -5.80 -1.34 4.77
CA SER A 217 -7.11 -1.51 5.40
C SER A 217 -7.18 -1.01 6.84
N LYS A 218 -6.03 -0.96 7.55
CA LYS A 218 -5.98 -0.47 8.94
C LYS A 218 -4.67 0.24 9.21
N ILE A 219 -4.78 1.33 9.96
CA ILE A 219 -3.63 2.01 10.55
C ILE A 219 -3.94 2.37 12.01
N SER A 220 -3.01 2.07 12.92
CA SER A 220 -3.16 2.36 14.34
C SER A 220 -1.85 2.89 14.89
N PHE A 221 -1.91 4.00 15.60
CA PHE A 221 -0.73 4.70 16.10
C PHE A 221 -1.08 5.61 17.30
N MET A 222 -0.07 6.01 18.04
CA MET A 222 -0.21 7.05 19.06
C MET A 222 -0.19 8.42 18.37
N HIS A 223 -1.20 9.26 18.65
CA HIS A 223 -1.24 10.62 18.11
C HIS A 223 0.05 11.38 18.48
N PRO A 224 0.73 11.99 17.50
CA PRO A 224 2.09 12.54 17.71
C PRO A 224 2.17 13.60 18.81
N ILE A 225 1.10 14.35 19.03
CA ILE A 225 1.06 15.44 20.02
C ILE A 225 0.26 15.05 21.26
N SER A 226 -1.01 14.69 21.11
CA SER A 226 -1.91 14.40 22.26
C SER A 226 -1.65 13.06 22.95
N LYS A 227 -0.83 12.18 22.36
CA LYS A 227 -0.48 10.85 22.86
C LYS A 227 -1.67 9.88 23.03
N LYS A 228 -2.84 10.23 22.52
CA LYS A 228 -3.98 9.32 22.46
C LYS A 228 -3.75 8.24 21.40
N VAL A 229 -4.17 7.01 21.67
CA VAL A 229 -4.14 5.94 20.66
C VAL A 229 -5.27 6.17 19.67
N LEU A 230 -4.93 6.27 18.40
CA LEU A 230 -5.86 6.37 17.28
C LEU A 230 -5.80 5.08 16.43
N SER A 231 -6.97 4.64 15.97
CA SER A 231 -7.09 3.48 15.10
C SER A 231 -8.16 3.74 14.04
N PHE A 232 -7.77 3.58 12.78
CA PHE A 232 -8.63 3.80 11.64
C PHE A 232 -8.69 2.53 10.79
N THR A 233 -9.87 2.24 10.26
CA THR A 233 -10.10 1.16 9.29
C THR A 233 -10.72 1.75 8.03
N SER A 234 -10.43 1.15 6.89
CA SER A 234 -11.03 1.48 5.61
C SER A 234 -11.60 0.21 4.97
N ASP A 235 -12.81 0.31 4.46
CA ASP A 235 -13.42 -0.73 3.66
C ASP A 235 -12.64 -0.98 2.37
N LEU A 236 -12.72 -2.20 1.85
CA LEU A 236 -12.17 -2.51 0.54
C LEU A 236 -12.83 -1.62 -0.52
N PRO A 237 -12.05 -1.10 -1.48
CA PRO A 237 -12.59 -0.31 -2.58
C PRO A 237 -13.46 -1.18 -3.50
N ASN A 238 -14.37 -0.55 -4.23
CA ASN A 238 -15.38 -1.22 -5.03
C ASN A 238 -14.79 -2.22 -6.02
N ASP A 239 -13.70 -1.89 -6.69
CA ASP A 239 -13.05 -2.80 -7.65
C ASP A 239 -12.56 -4.11 -7.01
N ILE A 240 -12.01 -4.07 -5.78
CA ILE A 240 -11.63 -5.28 -5.03
C ILE A 240 -12.87 -6.00 -4.51
N LYS A 241 -13.90 -5.30 -4.01
CA LYS A 241 -15.19 -5.91 -3.61
C LYS A 241 -15.82 -6.64 -4.80
N ASP A 242 -15.85 -6.02 -5.96
CA ASP A 242 -16.41 -6.61 -7.19
C ASP A 242 -15.61 -7.84 -7.64
N LEU A 243 -14.28 -7.79 -7.55
CA LEU A 243 -13.43 -8.96 -7.82
C LEU A 243 -13.81 -10.12 -6.89
N ILE A 244 -13.88 -9.87 -5.58
CA ILE A 244 -14.23 -10.89 -4.59
C ILE A 244 -15.64 -11.47 -4.86
N ASN A 245 -16.62 -10.63 -5.18
CA ASN A 245 -17.97 -11.08 -5.48
C ASN A 245 -18.06 -11.95 -6.74
N LYS A 246 -17.22 -11.67 -7.73
CA LYS A 246 -17.15 -12.47 -8.96
C LYS A 246 -16.51 -13.85 -8.75
N ILE A 247 -15.63 -14.01 -7.78
CA ILE A 247 -14.86 -15.26 -7.55
C ILE A 247 -15.39 -16.12 -6.39
N LYS A 248 -16.37 -15.64 -5.63
CA LYS A 248 -17.16 -16.44 -4.69
C LYS A 248 -18.07 -17.40 -5.46
#